data_8e234b77ad1decdc30fdc8f16ef83d25
#
_entry.id   8e234b77ad1decdc30fdc8f16ef83d25
#
_cell.length_a   1.000
_cell.length_b   1.000
_cell.length_c   1.000
_cell.angle_alpha   90.00
_cell.angle_beta   90.00
_cell.angle_gamma   90.00
#
_symmetry.space_group_name_H-M   'P 1'
#
loop_
_entity.id
_entity.type
_entity.pdbx_description
1 polymer ?
#
loop_
_entity_poly.entity_id
_entity_poly.type
_entity_poly.pdbx_seq_one_letter_code
_entity_poly.pdbx_strand_id
1 'polypeptide(L)'
;MNSDETTSPGLELRAVFGYASDRGLRREQNEDSLIAADPIFAVADGMGGHEAGEVASSICVRTLGDASFVGESLPKIGAADLRILLQEADTHIREATEGRAGTTLTGAVLVQDAGTPSWLVFNVGDSRTYRLVDGLLEQISVDHSEVQELVDMGQITPEEALIHPRRHVVTRALGTGNDTEADYWLIPAEPGDRLLVCSDGLTGEVSDGQLQEILLSEANPQDACAAMVQAALRSGGRDNITVLVVDLEGARSDSAAAVTPAVVEPEPATEFSEH
;
A
#
# COMPACT_ATOMS: atom_id res chain seq x y z
N MET A 1 21.22 -4.13 49.40
CA MET A 1 20.18 -3.27 48.85
C MET A 1 20.13 -3.61 47.37
N ASN A 2 19.28 -4.58 47.04
CA ASN A 2 18.99 -4.92 45.65
C ASN A 2 17.84 -4.00 45.20
N SER A 3 18.12 -3.12 44.26
CA SER A 3 17.10 -2.39 43.52
C SER A 3 16.50 -3.36 42.51
N ASP A 4 15.34 -3.87 42.82
CA ASP A 4 14.45 -4.48 41.83
C ASP A 4 14.09 -3.39 40.81
N GLU A 5 14.72 -3.43 39.63
CA GLU A 5 14.22 -2.78 38.46
C GLU A 5 12.92 -3.55 38.06
N THR A 6 11.79 -3.04 38.50
CA THR A 6 10.48 -3.41 37.98
C THR A 6 10.41 -2.91 36.54
N THR A 7 10.84 -3.74 35.61
CA THR A 7 10.57 -3.56 34.18
C THR A 7 9.04 -3.63 34.02
N SER A 8 8.42 -2.50 33.80
CA SER A 8 7.01 -2.46 33.39
C SER A 8 6.86 -3.35 32.16
N PRO A 9 5.87 -4.25 32.09
CA PRO A 9 5.64 -5.03 30.88
C PRO A 9 5.43 -4.03 29.72
N GLY A 10 6.34 -4.06 28.76
CA GLY A 10 6.25 -3.21 27.57
C GLY A 10 4.95 -3.51 26.85
N LEU A 11 4.27 -2.47 26.42
CA LEU A 11 3.12 -2.60 25.52
C LEU A 11 3.67 -3.21 24.22
N GLU A 12 3.29 -4.45 23.93
CA GLU A 12 3.65 -5.12 22.69
C GLU A 12 2.69 -4.65 21.59
N LEU A 13 3.21 -4.05 20.53
CA LEU A 13 2.40 -3.62 19.39
C LEU A 13 2.19 -4.80 18.45
N ARG A 14 0.98 -4.92 17.94
CA ARG A 14 0.58 -5.96 17.00
C ARG A 14 -0.21 -5.36 15.85
N ALA A 15 0.18 -5.65 14.62
CA ALA A 15 -0.60 -5.34 13.45
C ALA A 15 -1.68 -6.42 13.22
N VAL A 16 -2.94 -5.97 13.04
CA VAL A 16 -4.06 -6.79 12.58
C VAL A 16 -4.50 -6.21 11.25
N PHE A 17 -4.65 -7.04 10.23
CA PHE A 17 -4.90 -6.53 8.89
C PHE A 17 -5.94 -7.35 8.13
N GLY A 18 -6.54 -6.73 7.13
CA GLY A 18 -7.38 -7.35 6.13
C GLY A 18 -7.05 -6.79 4.75
N TYR A 19 -7.34 -7.55 3.71
CA TYR A 19 -7.11 -7.13 2.34
C TYR A 19 -8.17 -7.67 1.40
N ALA A 20 -8.36 -6.99 0.27
CA ALA A 20 -9.20 -7.44 -0.82
C ALA A 20 -8.62 -6.91 -2.14
N SER A 21 -8.69 -7.72 -3.17
CA SER A 21 -8.34 -7.33 -4.53
C SER A 21 -9.39 -7.86 -5.49
N ASP A 22 -9.80 -7.02 -6.45
CA ASP A 22 -10.80 -7.35 -7.46
C ASP A 22 -10.37 -6.78 -8.81
N ARG A 23 -10.57 -7.54 -9.87
CA ARG A 23 -10.24 -7.12 -11.23
C ARG A 23 -11.05 -5.90 -11.71
N GLY A 24 -12.16 -5.60 -11.05
CA GLY A 24 -13.13 -4.63 -11.52
C GLY A 24 -14.02 -5.17 -12.65
N LEU A 25 -14.82 -4.26 -13.22
CA LEU A 25 -15.85 -4.63 -14.20
C LEU A 25 -15.43 -4.36 -15.65
N ARG A 26 -14.28 -3.72 -15.88
CA ARG A 26 -13.83 -3.26 -17.21
C ARG A 26 -12.51 -3.85 -17.67
N ARG A 27 -11.69 -4.29 -16.75
CA ARG A 27 -10.37 -4.89 -17.05
C ARG A 27 -10.52 -6.38 -17.35
N GLU A 28 -9.67 -6.94 -18.20
CA GLU A 28 -9.64 -8.37 -18.49
C GLU A 28 -8.83 -9.14 -17.47
N GLN A 29 -7.78 -8.51 -16.94
CA GLN A 29 -6.86 -9.06 -15.94
C GLN A 29 -6.77 -8.14 -14.72
N ASN A 30 -6.28 -8.68 -13.62
CA ASN A 30 -5.91 -7.90 -12.46
C ASN A 30 -4.37 -7.75 -12.47
N GLU A 31 -3.89 -6.54 -12.67
CA GLU A 31 -2.46 -6.22 -12.69
C GLU A 31 -1.97 -5.69 -11.33
N ASP A 32 -2.87 -5.55 -10.34
CA ASP A 32 -2.52 -5.18 -8.97
C ASP A 32 -1.91 -6.35 -8.21
N SER A 33 -0.98 -6.04 -7.31
CA SER A 33 -0.41 -6.98 -6.33
C SER A 33 -0.36 -6.34 -4.95
N LEU A 34 -0.33 -7.14 -3.88
CA LEU A 34 -0.15 -6.65 -2.52
C LEU A 34 0.74 -7.55 -1.68
N ILE A 35 1.35 -6.97 -0.67
CA ILE A 35 1.97 -7.70 0.44
C ILE A 35 1.36 -7.22 1.77
N ALA A 36 0.91 -8.19 2.57
CA ALA A 36 0.41 -8.00 3.93
C ALA A 36 1.13 -8.98 4.86
N ALA A 37 2.31 -8.59 5.30
CA ALA A 37 3.19 -9.41 6.13
C ALA A 37 3.88 -8.51 7.16
N ASP A 38 3.56 -8.68 8.45
CA ASP A 38 4.21 -7.91 9.50
C ASP A 38 5.75 -8.02 9.36
N PRO A 39 6.45 -6.89 9.32
CA PRO A 39 6.03 -5.51 9.56
C PRO A 39 5.71 -4.69 8.29
N ILE A 40 5.62 -5.27 7.10
CA ILE A 40 5.44 -4.56 5.83
C ILE A 40 4.05 -4.77 5.22
N PHE A 41 3.45 -3.69 4.76
CA PHE A 41 2.12 -3.62 4.18
C PHE A 41 2.15 -2.69 2.97
N ALA A 42 1.93 -3.23 1.76
CA ALA A 42 2.02 -2.44 0.54
C ALA A 42 1.10 -2.94 -0.57
N VAL A 43 0.75 -2.03 -1.47
CA VAL A 43 0.00 -2.25 -2.71
C VAL A 43 0.84 -1.76 -3.88
N ALA A 44 0.86 -2.52 -4.95
CA ALA A 44 1.53 -2.24 -6.21
C ALA A 44 0.52 -2.37 -7.36
N ASP A 45 0.32 -1.30 -8.12
CA ASP A 45 -0.56 -1.24 -9.30
C ASP A 45 0.30 -1.34 -10.55
N GLY A 46 0.15 -2.44 -11.27
CA GLY A 46 0.94 -2.76 -12.44
C GLY A 46 0.45 -2.05 -13.69
N MET A 47 1.36 -1.47 -14.45
CA MET A 47 1.07 -0.80 -15.70
C MET A 47 1.95 -1.31 -16.83
N GLY A 48 1.33 -1.62 -17.98
CA GLY A 48 2.06 -2.08 -19.17
C GLY A 48 1.12 -2.63 -20.23
N GLY A 49 1.65 -2.91 -21.42
CA GLY A 49 0.87 -3.59 -22.46
C GLY A 49 1.01 -5.11 -22.34
N HIS A 50 -0.08 -5.87 -22.53
CA HIS A 50 -0.07 -7.34 -22.64
C HIS A 50 0.65 -8.07 -21.48
N GLU A 51 -0.01 -8.29 -20.36
CA GLU A 51 0.48 -9.09 -19.20
C GLU A 51 1.76 -8.57 -18.50
N ALA A 52 2.33 -7.46 -18.97
CA ALA A 52 3.58 -6.98 -18.43
C ALA A 52 3.42 -6.19 -17.12
N GLY A 53 2.27 -5.55 -16.89
CA GLY A 53 1.94 -4.87 -15.64
C GLY A 53 1.82 -5.82 -14.45
N GLU A 54 1.13 -6.95 -14.66
CA GLU A 54 1.03 -8.06 -13.70
C GLU A 54 2.42 -8.55 -13.25
N VAL A 55 3.33 -8.76 -14.22
CA VAL A 55 4.69 -9.19 -13.92
C VAL A 55 5.43 -8.14 -13.10
N ALA A 56 5.25 -6.84 -13.41
CA ALA A 56 5.94 -5.76 -12.70
C ALA A 56 5.47 -5.66 -11.25
N SER A 57 4.17 -5.64 -10.99
CA SER A 57 3.61 -5.56 -9.64
C SER A 57 3.94 -6.79 -8.80
N SER A 58 3.87 -7.99 -9.41
CA SER A 58 4.22 -9.25 -8.76
C SER A 58 5.70 -9.31 -8.34
N ILE A 59 6.63 -8.93 -9.23
CA ILE A 59 8.06 -8.84 -8.88
C ILE A 59 8.28 -7.85 -7.74
N CYS A 60 7.61 -6.71 -7.78
CA CYS A 60 7.73 -5.68 -6.74
C CYS A 60 7.38 -6.25 -5.37
N VAL A 61 6.19 -6.84 -5.20
CA VAL A 61 5.75 -7.36 -3.89
C VAL A 61 6.56 -8.57 -3.43
N ARG A 62 7.05 -9.41 -4.35
CA ARG A 62 7.95 -10.53 -4.00
C ARG A 62 9.28 -10.01 -3.46
N THR A 63 9.89 -9.03 -4.14
CA THR A 63 11.15 -8.44 -3.67
C THR A 63 11.00 -7.86 -2.26
N LEU A 64 9.86 -7.20 -1.97
CA LEU A 64 9.54 -6.72 -0.62
C LEU A 64 9.34 -7.88 0.36
N GLY A 65 8.68 -8.95 -0.05
CA GLY A 65 8.42 -10.13 0.78
C GLY A 65 9.66 -10.94 1.14
N ASP A 66 10.67 -10.90 0.29
CA ASP A 66 11.95 -11.59 0.50
C ASP A 66 12.93 -10.76 1.37
N ALA A 67 12.55 -9.55 1.78
CA ALA A 67 13.40 -8.71 2.62
C ALA A 67 13.65 -9.33 3.99
N SER A 68 14.89 -9.25 4.46
CA SER A 68 15.35 -9.93 5.69
C SER A 68 14.62 -9.51 6.96
N PHE A 69 14.01 -8.33 6.96
CA PHE A 69 13.25 -7.81 8.11
C PHE A 69 11.78 -8.28 8.17
N VAL A 70 11.29 -8.96 7.14
CA VAL A 70 9.92 -9.52 7.14
C VAL A 70 9.81 -10.60 8.22
N GLY A 71 8.83 -10.46 9.11
CA GLY A 71 8.68 -11.30 10.30
C GLY A 71 9.49 -10.87 11.52
N GLU A 72 10.26 -9.79 11.43
CA GLU A 72 10.90 -9.18 12.61
C GLU A 72 9.91 -8.23 13.31
N SER A 73 9.84 -8.32 14.63
CA SER A 73 9.07 -7.33 15.42
C SER A 73 9.86 -6.02 15.52
N LEU A 74 9.29 -4.93 15.00
CA LEU A 74 9.88 -3.59 15.04
C LEU A 74 11.34 -3.54 14.52
N PRO A 75 11.59 -3.86 13.25
CA PRO A 75 12.92 -3.80 12.68
C PRO A 75 13.51 -2.39 12.73
N LYS A 76 14.84 -2.31 12.86
CA LYS A 76 15.58 -1.04 12.86
C LYS A 76 16.05 -0.70 11.45
N ILE A 77 15.11 -0.47 10.57
CA ILE A 77 15.36 -0.03 9.19
C ILE A 77 14.84 1.40 8.98
N GLY A 78 15.40 2.07 8.00
CA GLY A 78 14.99 3.42 7.63
C GLY A 78 14.78 3.59 6.14
N ALA A 79 14.51 4.81 5.70
CA ALA A 79 14.31 5.14 4.28
C ALA A 79 15.48 4.72 3.38
N ALA A 80 16.71 4.73 3.90
CA ALA A 80 17.89 4.30 3.13
C ALA A 80 17.86 2.80 2.81
N ASP A 81 17.40 1.96 3.75
CA ASP A 81 17.29 0.53 3.55
C ASP A 81 16.16 0.19 2.57
N LEU A 82 15.00 0.84 2.72
CA LEU A 82 13.91 0.71 1.76
C LEU A 82 14.30 1.18 0.36
N ARG A 83 15.04 2.28 0.25
CA ARG A 83 15.51 2.76 -1.05
C ARG A 83 16.36 1.71 -1.78
N ILE A 84 17.25 1.02 -1.07
CA ILE A 84 18.06 -0.06 -1.66
C ILE A 84 17.15 -1.19 -2.16
N LEU A 85 16.18 -1.59 -1.36
CA LEU A 85 15.23 -2.64 -1.70
C LEU A 85 14.36 -2.27 -2.92
N LEU A 86 13.90 -1.01 -2.99
CA LEU A 86 13.12 -0.52 -4.13
C LEU A 86 13.96 -0.41 -5.41
N GLN A 87 15.26 -0.07 -5.30
CA GLN A 87 16.18 -0.10 -6.44
C GLN A 87 16.43 -1.52 -6.95
N GLU A 88 16.47 -2.50 -6.05
CA GLU A 88 16.53 -3.92 -6.42
C GLU A 88 15.25 -4.35 -7.17
N ALA A 89 14.08 -4.01 -6.63
CA ALA A 89 12.79 -4.27 -7.29
C ALA A 89 12.72 -3.62 -8.69
N ASP A 90 13.09 -2.33 -8.82
CA ASP A 90 13.15 -1.61 -10.10
C ASP A 90 14.05 -2.33 -11.12
N THR A 91 15.21 -2.82 -10.66
CA THR A 91 16.13 -3.55 -11.51
C THR A 91 15.54 -4.87 -12.00
N HIS A 92 14.96 -5.66 -11.10
CA HIS A 92 14.32 -6.94 -11.42
C HIS A 92 13.14 -6.75 -12.40
N ILE A 93 12.31 -5.72 -12.17
CA ILE A 93 11.19 -5.40 -13.07
C ILE A 93 11.71 -5.07 -14.47
N ARG A 94 12.72 -4.19 -14.59
CA ARG A 94 13.29 -3.81 -15.90
C ARG A 94 13.90 -4.99 -16.63
N GLU A 95 14.59 -5.87 -15.94
CA GLU A 95 15.17 -7.08 -16.52
C GLU A 95 14.10 -8.04 -17.03
N ALA A 96 13.05 -8.28 -16.24
CA ALA A 96 11.98 -9.19 -16.59
C ALA A 96 11.06 -8.67 -17.70
N THR A 97 10.79 -7.37 -17.72
CA THR A 97 9.86 -6.75 -18.68
C THR A 97 10.54 -6.07 -19.87
N GLU A 98 11.87 -6.10 -19.93
CA GLU A 98 12.67 -5.37 -20.91
C GLU A 98 12.33 -3.86 -20.94
N GLY A 99 11.98 -3.29 -19.77
CA GLY A 99 11.58 -1.90 -19.61
C GLY A 99 10.25 -1.52 -20.26
N ARG A 100 9.39 -2.49 -20.58
CA ARG A 100 8.08 -2.26 -21.23
C ARG A 100 6.91 -2.13 -20.25
N ALA A 101 7.16 -2.37 -18.99
CA ALA A 101 6.17 -2.25 -17.92
C ALA A 101 6.78 -1.63 -16.67
N GLY A 102 5.89 -1.19 -15.81
CA GLY A 102 6.23 -0.65 -14.50
C GLY A 102 5.14 -0.93 -13.50
N THR A 103 5.32 -0.45 -12.29
CA THR A 103 4.31 -0.51 -11.25
C THR A 103 4.40 0.69 -10.34
N THR A 104 3.26 1.17 -9.84
CA THR A 104 3.25 2.01 -8.65
C THR A 104 3.65 1.20 -7.44
N LEU A 105 3.89 1.84 -6.33
CA LEU A 105 4.06 1.19 -5.04
C LEU A 105 3.74 2.18 -3.93
N THR A 106 2.84 1.82 -3.04
CA THR A 106 2.56 2.57 -1.81
C THR A 106 2.45 1.63 -0.62
N GLY A 107 2.83 2.09 0.56
CA GLY A 107 2.73 1.24 1.75
C GLY A 107 3.40 1.81 2.97
N ALA A 108 3.48 0.97 4.00
CA ALA A 108 4.11 1.28 5.27
C ALA A 108 4.86 0.09 5.85
N VAL A 109 5.93 0.36 6.58
CA VAL A 109 6.63 -0.61 7.44
C VAL A 109 6.54 -0.12 8.88
N LEU A 110 6.15 -1.01 9.78
CA LEU A 110 6.21 -0.74 11.22
C LEU A 110 7.65 -0.93 11.71
N VAL A 111 8.31 0.15 12.10
CA VAL A 111 9.73 0.17 12.44
C VAL A 111 9.98 0.72 13.83
N GLN A 112 11.20 0.50 14.36
CA GLN A 112 11.67 1.19 15.55
C GLN A 112 12.64 2.31 15.16
N ASP A 113 12.20 3.56 15.28
CA ASP A 113 13.04 4.73 15.08
C ASP A 113 13.42 5.37 16.42
N ALA A 114 14.72 5.52 16.67
CA ALA A 114 15.28 6.11 17.91
C ALA A 114 14.63 5.60 19.21
N GLY A 115 14.16 4.35 19.24
CA GLY A 115 13.50 3.73 20.39
C GLY A 115 11.96 3.92 20.42
N THR A 116 11.38 4.56 19.42
CA THR A 116 9.93 4.79 19.29
C THR A 116 9.38 3.98 18.13
N PRO A 117 8.27 3.22 18.30
CA PRO A 117 7.56 2.62 17.19
C PRO A 117 7.08 3.68 16.22
N SER A 118 7.27 3.45 14.92
CA SER A 118 6.91 4.42 13.90
C SER A 118 6.47 3.71 12.62
N TRP A 119 5.57 4.32 11.88
CA TRP A 119 5.25 3.94 10.52
C TRP A 119 6.22 4.64 9.56
N LEU A 120 7.00 3.87 8.83
CA LEU A 120 7.78 4.35 7.70
C LEU A 120 6.93 4.14 6.44
N VAL A 121 6.21 5.19 6.05
CA VAL A 121 5.37 5.22 4.84
C VAL A 121 6.25 5.54 3.65
N PHE A 122 5.97 4.91 2.51
CA PHE A 122 6.67 5.12 1.25
C PHE A 122 5.71 5.13 0.07
N ASN A 123 6.07 5.90 -0.99
CA ASN A 123 5.23 6.01 -2.18
C ASN A 123 6.03 6.23 -3.47
N VAL A 124 5.63 5.53 -4.53
CA VAL A 124 5.99 5.76 -5.94
C VAL A 124 4.72 5.60 -6.77
N GLY A 125 4.24 6.65 -7.41
CA GLY A 125 3.01 6.62 -8.22
C GLY A 125 1.84 7.30 -7.55
N ASP A 126 0.62 6.96 -7.97
CA ASP A 126 -0.65 7.54 -7.55
C ASP A 126 -1.57 6.58 -6.77
N SER A 127 -1.07 5.39 -6.43
CA SER A 127 -1.62 4.58 -5.34
C SER A 127 -1.39 5.30 -4.01
N ARG A 128 -2.26 5.10 -3.02
CA ARG A 128 -2.28 5.97 -1.84
C ARG A 128 -2.23 5.22 -0.52
N THR A 129 -1.57 5.84 0.45
CA THR A 129 -1.60 5.45 1.87
C THR A 129 -2.25 6.56 2.69
N TYR A 130 -3.27 6.18 3.46
CA TYR A 130 -4.00 7.04 4.39
C TYR A 130 -3.84 6.56 5.83
N ARG A 131 -4.05 7.47 6.78
CA ARG A 131 -4.18 7.16 8.20
C ARG A 131 -5.50 7.70 8.73
N LEU A 132 -6.25 6.87 9.45
CA LEU A 132 -7.40 7.28 10.22
C LEU A 132 -6.98 7.47 11.67
N VAL A 133 -7.07 8.70 12.17
CA VAL A 133 -6.74 9.07 13.55
C VAL A 133 -7.79 10.05 14.07
N ASP A 134 -8.27 9.87 15.30
CA ASP A 134 -9.29 10.71 15.92
C ASP A 134 -10.57 10.90 15.06
N GLY A 135 -10.90 9.91 14.25
CA GLY A 135 -12.07 9.92 13.37
C GLY A 135 -11.87 10.69 12.05
N LEU A 136 -10.68 11.18 11.76
CA LEU A 136 -10.33 11.86 10.52
C LEU A 136 -9.42 11.00 9.65
N LEU A 137 -9.74 10.91 8.37
CA LEU A 137 -8.93 10.24 7.36
C LEU A 137 -8.00 11.26 6.70
N GLU A 138 -6.70 11.03 6.82
CA GLU A 138 -5.67 11.87 6.23
C GLU A 138 -4.85 11.07 5.22
N GLN A 139 -4.71 11.59 3.99
CA GLN A 139 -3.77 11.05 3.02
C GLN A 139 -2.35 11.41 3.45
N ILE A 140 -1.50 10.39 3.66
CA ILE A 140 -0.09 10.57 4.06
C ILE A 140 0.79 10.67 2.83
N SER A 141 0.56 9.81 1.83
CA SER A 141 1.30 9.84 0.56
C SER A 141 0.89 11.03 -0.31
N VAL A 142 1.79 11.46 -1.16
CA VAL A 142 1.50 12.47 -2.20
C VAL A 142 1.59 11.76 -3.56
N ASP A 143 0.58 11.94 -4.40
CA ASP A 143 0.52 11.29 -5.70
C ASP A 143 1.64 11.78 -6.64
N HIS A 144 2.32 10.87 -7.29
CA HIS A 144 3.19 11.22 -8.41
C HIS A 144 2.39 11.18 -9.71
N SER A 145 1.57 12.21 -9.90
CA SER A 145 0.72 12.38 -11.07
C SER A 145 0.85 13.78 -11.67
N GLU A 146 0.57 13.90 -12.96
CA GLU A 146 0.64 15.19 -13.64
C GLU A 146 -0.31 16.22 -13.01
N VAL A 147 -1.48 15.78 -12.55
CA VAL A 147 -2.45 16.69 -11.93
C VAL A 147 -1.98 17.16 -10.55
N GLN A 148 -1.30 16.33 -9.79
CA GLN A 148 -0.71 16.74 -8.52
C GLN A 148 0.38 17.80 -8.73
N GLU A 149 1.23 17.62 -9.73
CA GLU A 149 2.24 18.63 -10.09
C GLU A 149 1.60 19.97 -10.48
N LEU A 150 0.48 19.94 -11.22
CA LEU A 150 -0.28 21.16 -11.56
C LEU A 150 -0.89 21.83 -10.33
N VAL A 151 -1.38 21.06 -9.36
CA VAL A 151 -1.88 21.57 -8.07
C VAL A 151 -0.74 22.23 -7.28
N ASP A 152 0.40 21.56 -7.15
CA ASP A 152 1.57 22.06 -6.42
C ASP A 152 2.13 23.35 -7.01
N MET A 153 2.05 23.49 -8.35
CA MET A 153 2.40 24.74 -9.06
C MET A 153 1.30 25.82 -8.96
N GLY A 154 0.16 25.52 -8.33
CA GLY A 154 -0.99 26.45 -8.25
C GLY A 154 -1.67 26.73 -9.58
N GLN A 155 -1.52 25.83 -10.57
CA GLN A 155 -2.12 25.98 -11.90
C GLN A 155 -3.57 25.51 -11.94
N ILE A 156 -3.92 24.53 -11.13
CA ILE A 156 -5.29 24.04 -10.92
C ILE A 156 -5.56 23.87 -9.42
N THR A 157 -6.83 23.84 -9.02
CA THR A 157 -7.22 23.51 -7.65
C THR A 157 -7.29 21.99 -7.46
N PRO A 158 -7.28 21.50 -6.21
CA PRO A 158 -7.50 20.07 -5.93
C PRO A 158 -8.84 19.55 -6.51
N GLU A 159 -9.89 20.36 -6.48
CA GLU A 159 -11.20 20.01 -7.03
C GLU A 159 -11.16 19.89 -8.57
N GLU A 160 -10.41 20.77 -9.24
CA GLU A 160 -10.22 20.69 -10.69
C GLU A 160 -9.40 19.47 -11.09
N ALA A 161 -8.46 19.03 -10.25
CA ALA A 161 -7.66 17.83 -10.48
C ALA A 161 -8.51 16.57 -10.59
N LEU A 162 -9.58 16.43 -9.78
CA LEU A 162 -10.46 15.27 -9.75
C LEU A 162 -11.17 14.98 -11.09
N ILE A 163 -11.41 16.02 -11.89
CA ILE A 163 -12.11 15.94 -13.19
C ILE A 163 -11.18 16.22 -14.37
N HIS A 164 -9.89 16.40 -14.13
CA HIS A 164 -8.94 16.76 -15.17
C HIS A 164 -8.75 15.59 -16.18
N PRO A 165 -8.65 15.85 -17.50
CA PRO A 165 -8.48 14.80 -18.50
C PRO A 165 -7.22 13.92 -18.32
N ARG A 166 -6.18 14.47 -17.69
CA ARG A 166 -4.89 13.81 -17.45
C ARG A 166 -4.71 13.32 -16.01
N ARG A 167 -5.79 13.15 -15.25
CA ARG A 167 -5.72 12.72 -13.84
C ARG A 167 -5.13 11.32 -13.62
N HIS A 168 -5.07 10.49 -14.66
CA HIS A 168 -4.48 9.14 -14.63
C HIS A 168 -3.07 9.09 -15.24
N VAL A 169 -2.40 10.24 -15.39
CA VAL A 169 -1.03 10.27 -15.91
C VAL A 169 -0.06 10.24 -14.75
N VAL A 170 0.49 9.06 -14.51
CA VAL A 170 1.51 8.81 -13.48
C VAL A 170 2.85 9.36 -13.95
N THR A 171 3.58 10.07 -13.08
CA THR A 171 4.87 10.68 -13.40
C THR A 171 6.07 9.91 -12.85
N ARG A 172 5.85 9.00 -11.88
CA ARG A 172 6.89 8.10 -11.34
C ARG A 172 6.35 6.68 -11.17
N ALA A 173 7.12 5.69 -11.64
CA ALA A 173 6.81 4.27 -11.47
C ALA A 173 8.09 3.44 -11.46
N LEU A 174 8.12 2.34 -10.70
CA LEU A 174 9.20 1.36 -10.73
C LEU A 174 9.20 0.60 -12.06
N GLY A 175 10.37 0.24 -12.57
CA GLY A 175 10.52 -0.54 -13.81
C GLY A 175 10.58 0.28 -15.10
N THR A 176 10.25 1.57 -15.08
CA THR A 176 10.16 2.41 -16.28
C THR A 176 11.51 2.96 -16.76
N GLY A 177 12.57 2.82 -15.95
CA GLY A 177 13.92 3.30 -16.27
C GLY A 177 14.13 4.81 -16.14
N ASN A 178 13.10 5.56 -15.75
CA ASN A 178 13.19 6.95 -15.34
C ASN A 178 13.60 7.04 -13.86
N ASP A 179 13.84 8.26 -13.38
CA ASP A 179 14.11 8.49 -11.96
C ASP A 179 12.94 8.00 -11.12
N THR A 180 13.18 6.96 -10.30
CA THR A 180 12.16 6.25 -9.53
C THR A 180 12.37 6.44 -8.03
N GLU A 181 12.80 7.64 -7.61
CA GLU A 181 12.92 7.93 -6.19
C GLU A 181 11.52 7.88 -5.53
N ALA A 182 11.43 7.06 -4.50
CA ALA A 182 10.26 7.02 -3.63
C ALA A 182 10.30 8.20 -2.65
N ASP A 183 9.13 8.70 -2.30
CA ASP A 183 8.97 9.61 -1.18
C ASP A 183 8.74 8.82 0.12
N TYR A 184 9.22 9.37 1.24
CA TYR A 184 9.17 8.70 2.55
C TYR A 184 8.66 9.63 3.63
N TRP A 185 7.79 9.11 4.51
CA TRP A 185 7.29 9.79 5.70
C TRP A 185 7.48 8.90 6.91
N LEU A 186 8.04 9.44 7.97
CA LEU A 186 8.18 8.75 9.24
C LEU A 186 7.21 9.38 10.23
N ILE A 187 6.21 8.62 10.67
CA ILE A 187 5.17 9.08 11.60
C ILE A 187 5.12 8.18 12.83
N PRO A 188 4.93 8.72 14.05
CA PRO A 188 4.78 7.89 15.24
C PRO A 188 3.64 6.89 15.08
N ALA A 189 3.88 5.64 15.47
CA ALA A 189 2.89 4.58 15.47
C ALA A 189 2.30 4.41 16.87
N GLU A 190 0.97 4.52 16.98
CA GLU A 190 0.26 4.46 18.25
C GLU A 190 -0.83 3.38 18.22
N PRO A 191 -1.10 2.70 19.36
CA PRO A 191 -2.25 1.81 19.46
C PRO A 191 -3.55 2.54 19.09
N GLY A 192 -4.32 1.95 18.19
CA GLY A 192 -5.54 2.55 17.64
C GLY A 192 -5.36 3.19 16.27
N ASP A 193 -4.13 3.27 15.76
CA ASP A 193 -3.90 3.65 14.36
C ASP A 193 -4.58 2.67 13.41
N ARG A 194 -5.20 3.22 12.37
CA ARG A 194 -5.72 2.46 11.24
C ARG A 194 -5.17 3.05 9.96
N LEU A 195 -4.42 2.25 9.20
CA LEU A 195 -3.94 2.62 7.88
C LEU A 195 -4.84 2.03 6.80
N LEU A 196 -5.03 2.77 5.72
CA LEU A 196 -5.57 2.30 4.46
C LEU A 196 -4.50 2.45 3.39
N VAL A 197 -4.20 1.37 2.68
CA VAL A 197 -3.29 1.33 1.53
C VAL A 197 -4.09 0.82 0.33
N CYS A 198 -4.09 1.54 -0.79
CA CYS A 198 -4.93 1.17 -1.92
C CYS A 198 -4.38 1.62 -3.27
N SER A 199 -4.79 0.91 -4.34
CA SER A 199 -4.59 1.35 -5.72
C SER A 199 -5.58 2.46 -6.12
N ASP A 200 -5.31 3.12 -7.24
CA ASP A 200 -6.11 4.24 -7.77
C ASP A 200 -7.53 3.82 -8.17
N GLY A 201 -7.75 2.52 -8.49
CA GLY A 201 -9.06 1.98 -8.77
C GLY A 201 -10.05 2.06 -7.61
N LEU A 202 -9.58 2.18 -6.36
CA LEU A 202 -10.44 2.52 -5.23
C LEU A 202 -10.77 4.01 -5.23
N THR A 203 -9.76 4.87 -5.23
CA THR A 203 -9.92 6.33 -5.07
C THR A 203 -10.51 7.02 -6.29
N GLY A 204 -10.42 6.39 -7.45
CA GLY A 204 -11.10 6.80 -8.69
C GLY A 204 -12.62 6.58 -8.67
N GLU A 205 -13.14 5.75 -7.75
CA GLU A 205 -14.55 5.37 -7.65
C GLU A 205 -15.20 5.78 -6.32
N VAL A 206 -14.42 5.89 -5.23
CA VAL A 206 -14.91 6.15 -3.86
C VAL A 206 -14.20 7.40 -3.31
N SER A 207 -14.98 8.38 -2.87
CA SER A 207 -14.44 9.61 -2.30
C SER A 207 -13.85 9.40 -0.91
N ASP A 208 -12.91 10.26 -0.50
CA ASP A 208 -12.27 10.19 0.82
C ASP A 208 -13.29 10.22 1.98
N GLY A 209 -14.39 11.00 1.83
CA GLY A 209 -15.48 11.02 2.81
C GLY A 209 -16.19 9.67 2.94
N GLN A 210 -16.40 8.96 1.83
CA GLN A 210 -16.99 7.60 1.84
C GLN A 210 -16.00 6.57 2.39
N LEU A 211 -14.70 6.69 2.07
CA LEU A 211 -13.65 5.85 2.65
C LEU A 211 -13.62 6.01 4.17
N GLN A 212 -13.66 7.26 4.66
CA GLN A 212 -13.72 7.56 6.09
C GLN A 212 -14.95 6.94 6.76
N GLU A 213 -16.14 7.08 6.16
CA GLU A 213 -17.37 6.48 6.69
C GLU A 213 -17.27 4.95 6.81
N ILE A 214 -16.73 4.27 5.79
CA ILE A 214 -16.53 2.81 5.81
C ILE A 214 -15.53 2.42 6.90
N LEU A 215 -14.37 3.10 6.98
CA LEU A 215 -13.34 2.80 7.98
C LEU A 215 -13.83 3.02 9.41
N LEU A 216 -14.74 3.95 9.65
CA LEU A 216 -15.34 4.20 10.96
C LEU A 216 -16.46 3.21 11.29
N SER A 217 -17.22 2.73 10.30
CA SER A 217 -18.35 1.83 10.51
C SER A 217 -17.93 0.37 10.64
N GLU A 218 -16.89 -0.05 9.92
CA GLU A 218 -16.41 -1.43 9.89
C GLU A 218 -15.22 -1.61 10.83
N ALA A 219 -15.47 -2.20 12.00
CA ALA A 219 -14.42 -2.40 13.01
C ALA A 219 -13.39 -3.45 12.59
N ASN A 220 -13.78 -4.45 11.80
CA ASN A 220 -12.89 -5.49 11.33
C ASN A 220 -12.17 -5.04 10.05
N PRO A 221 -10.82 -5.09 9.96
CA PRO A 221 -10.07 -4.69 8.76
C PRO A 221 -10.50 -5.43 7.49
N GLN A 222 -10.80 -6.73 7.59
CA GLN A 222 -11.22 -7.54 6.45
C GLN A 222 -12.60 -7.12 5.93
N ASP A 223 -13.54 -6.81 6.84
CA ASP A 223 -14.88 -6.37 6.46
C ASP A 223 -14.82 -4.96 5.84
N ALA A 224 -13.95 -4.08 6.37
CA ALA A 224 -13.70 -2.76 5.79
C ALA A 224 -13.17 -2.86 4.34
N CYS A 225 -12.19 -3.74 4.08
CA CYS A 225 -11.68 -3.97 2.73
C CYS A 225 -12.79 -4.47 1.79
N ALA A 226 -13.57 -5.45 2.22
CA ALA A 226 -14.68 -5.98 1.42
C ALA A 226 -15.73 -4.90 1.11
N ALA A 227 -16.08 -4.05 2.09
CA ALA A 227 -17.03 -2.95 1.91
C ALA A 227 -16.53 -1.90 0.91
N MET A 228 -15.22 -1.54 0.95
CA MET A 228 -14.62 -0.60 0.01
C MET A 228 -14.59 -1.12 -1.42
N VAL A 229 -14.17 -2.37 -1.63
CA VAL A 229 -14.21 -3.00 -2.97
C VAL A 229 -15.64 -3.02 -3.50
N GLN A 230 -16.62 -3.40 -2.68
CA GLN A 230 -18.02 -3.39 -3.09
C GLN A 230 -18.54 -1.97 -3.40
N ALA A 231 -18.07 -0.94 -2.68
CA ALA A 231 -18.41 0.45 -2.98
C ALA A 231 -17.84 0.88 -4.35
N ALA A 232 -16.58 0.57 -4.62
CA ALA A 232 -15.94 0.87 -5.90
C ALA A 232 -16.63 0.15 -7.08
N LEU A 233 -16.95 -1.13 -6.93
CA LEU A 233 -17.68 -1.90 -7.95
C LEU A 233 -19.06 -1.30 -8.24
N ARG A 234 -19.80 -0.85 -7.21
CA ARG A 234 -21.11 -0.18 -7.38
C ARG A 234 -20.99 1.18 -8.08
N SER A 235 -19.88 1.88 -7.91
CA SER A 235 -19.60 3.18 -8.55
C SER A 235 -19.14 3.07 -10.00
N GLY A 236 -18.72 1.87 -10.44
CA GLY A 236 -18.33 1.65 -11.83
C GLY A 236 -17.30 0.56 -12.03
N GLY A 237 -16.41 0.34 -11.07
CA GLY A 237 -15.37 -0.69 -11.12
C GLY A 237 -14.55 -0.61 -12.41
N ARG A 238 -14.07 0.59 -12.76
CA ARG A 238 -13.45 0.85 -14.07
C ARG A 238 -12.05 0.29 -14.17
N ASP A 239 -11.40 0.10 -13.02
CA ASP A 239 -10.04 -0.41 -12.91
C ASP A 239 -9.93 -1.60 -11.96
N ASN A 240 -8.73 -2.17 -11.83
CA ASN A 240 -8.35 -3.09 -10.77
C ASN A 240 -8.46 -2.35 -9.42
N ILE A 241 -8.96 -3.02 -8.39
CA ILE A 241 -9.23 -2.42 -7.09
C ILE A 241 -8.55 -3.24 -6.03
N THR A 242 -7.50 -2.71 -5.43
CA THR A 242 -6.77 -3.38 -4.36
C THR A 242 -6.74 -2.53 -3.11
N VAL A 243 -7.12 -3.14 -1.98
CA VAL A 243 -7.31 -2.49 -0.69
C VAL A 243 -6.67 -3.32 0.40
N LEU A 244 -5.94 -2.65 1.28
CA LEU A 244 -5.33 -3.22 2.48
C LEU A 244 -5.59 -2.29 3.65
N VAL A 245 -6.19 -2.80 4.74
CA VAL A 245 -6.40 -2.07 6.00
C VAL A 245 -5.57 -2.71 7.08
N VAL A 246 -4.84 -1.88 7.84
CA VAL A 246 -3.97 -2.32 8.93
C VAL A 246 -4.32 -1.55 10.20
N ASP A 247 -4.70 -2.28 11.25
CA ASP A 247 -4.93 -1.76 12.58
C ASP A 247 -3.74 -2.04 13.48
N LEU A 248 -3.32 -1.07 14.27
CA LEU A 248 -2.28 -1.25 15.28
C LEU A 248 -2.89 -1.41 16.66
N GLU A 249 -2.78 -2.62 17.20
CA GLU A 249 -3.27 -2.95 18.54
C GLU A 249 -2.15 -2.91 19.57
N GLY A 250 -2.45 -2.40 20.76
CA GLY A 250 -1.60 -2.59 21.93
C GLY A 250 -1.94 -3.89 22.64
N ALA A 251 -1.12 -4.93 22.48
CA ALA A 251 -1.33 -6.21 23.14
C ALA A 251 -0.71 -6.22 24.54
N ARG A 252 -1.46 -6.78 25.52
CA ARG A 252 -0.84 -7.32 26.74
C ARG A 252 -0.38 -8.73 26.40
N SER A 253 0.79 -9.15 26.84
CA SER A 253 1.56 -10.33 26.44
C SER A 253 0.89 -11.72 26.50
N ASP A 254 -0.44 -11.84 26.60
CA ASP A 254 -1.14 -13.10 26.84
C ASP A 254 -1.97 -13.65 25.65
N SER A 255 -1.99 -13.03 24.47
CA SER A 255 -2.83 -13.50 23.36
C SER A 255 -2.13 -13.39 22.00
N ALA A 256 -1.36 -14.42 21.65
CA ALA A 256 -0.79 -14.58 20.31
C ALA A 256 -1.73 -15.46 19.44
N ALA A 257 -2.68 -14.85 18.74
CA ALA A 257 -3.23 -15.51 17.54
C ALA A 257 -2.35 -15.10 16.35
N ALA A 258 -1.70 -16.06 15.71
CA ALA A 258 -0.88 -15.80 14.55
C ALA A 258 -1.77 -15.36 13.37
N VAL A 259 -1.54 -14.17 12.83
CA VAL A 259 -2.09 -13.74 11.55
C VAL A 259 -1.17 -14.29 10.47
N THR A 260 -1.71 -15.02 9.50
CA THR A 260 -0.93 -15.62 8.42
C THR A 260 -0.51 -14.51 7.46
N PRO A 261 0.80 -14.35 7.17
CA PRO A 261 1.26 -13.43 6.13
C PRO A 261 0.62 -13.77 4.77
N ALA A 262 0.30 -12.74 3.99
CA ALA A 262 -0.23 -12.91 2.65
C ALA A 262 0.58 -12.09 1.65
N VAL A 263 0.99 -12.74 0.58
CA VAL A 263 1.40 -12.11 -0.68
C VAL A 263 0.32 -12.51 -1.69
N VAL A 264 -0.37 -11.51 -2.23
CA VAL A 264 -1.41 -11.72 -3.24
C VAL A 264 -0.85 -11.20 -4.55
N GLU A 265 -0.73 -12.11 -5.49
CA GLU A 265 -0.32 -11.85 -6.86
C GLU A 265 -1.51 -12.06 -7.79
N PRO A 266 -1.51 -11.45 -8.96
CA PRO A 266 -2.52 -11.70 -9.97
C PRO A 266 -2.59 -13.19 -10.32
N GLU A 267 -3.79 -13.70 -10.60
CA GLU A 267 -3.92 -15.05 -11.14
C GLU A 267 -3.32 -15.11 -12.55
N PRO A 268 -2.44 -16.08 -12.86
CA PRO A 268 -1.90 -16.21 -14.20
C PRO A 268 -3.04 -16.44 -15.22
N ALA A 269 -2.91 -15.81 -16.37
CA ALA A 269 -3.88 -15.96 -17.44
C ALA A 269 -4.09 -17.46 -17.75
N THR A 270 -5.34 -17.93 -17.63
CA THR A 270 -5.69 -19.28 -18.04
C THR A 270 -5.54 -19.39 -19.56
N GLU A 271 -4.55 -20.13 -20.03
CA GLU A 271 -4.47 -20.52 -21.46
C GLU A 271 -5.79 -21.18 -21.85
N PHE A 272 -6.61 -20.46 -22.61
CA PHE A 272 -7.73 -21.08 -23.32
C PHE A 272 -7.13 -22.01 -24.38
N SER A 273 -7.10 -23.28 -24.07
CA SER A 273 -6.82 -24.34 -25.03
C SER A 273 -7.91 -24.29 -26.08
N GLU A 274 -7.58 -23.77 -27.26
CA GLU A 274 -8.43 -23.89 -28.45
C GLU A 274 -8.58 -25.38 -28.79
N HIS A 275 -9.81 -25.85 -28.74
CA HIS A 275 -10.26 -27.10 -29.33
C HIS A 275 -11.16 -26.81 -30.51
#